data_cded3066624e1d5be6dec8021de38f40
#
_entry.id   cded3066624e1d5be6dec8021de38f40
#
_cell.length_a   1.000
_cell.length_b   1.000
_cell.length_c   1.000
_cell.angle_alpha   90.00
_cell.angle_beta   90.00
_cell.angle_gamma   90.00
#
_symmetry.space_group_name_H-M   'P 1'
#
loop_
_entity.id
_entity.type
_entity.pdbx_description
1 polymer ?
#
loop_
_entity_poly.entity_id
_entity_poly.type
_entity_poly.pdbx_seq_one_letter_code
_entity_poly.pdbx_strand_id
1 'polypeptide(L)'
;MEILRQITGVKPDTNFRLRVEFDTGEEGLFDASPLLGYFCYRRLKDVNYFNQARIERGTVVWPNDEDLAPEMLWEKSVKVR
;
A
#
# COMPACT_ATOMS: atom_id res chain seq x y z
N MET A 1 -14.09 -21.40 4.89
CA MET A 1 -12.68 -21.06 5.08
C MET A 1 -12.38 -19.70 4.46
N GLU A 2 -11.68 -18.90 5.19
CA GLU A 2 -11.35 -17.58 4.76
C GLU A 2 -10.04 -17.55 4.01
N ILE A 3 -10.00 -16.84 2.89
CA ILE A 3 -8.76 -16.67 2.14
C ILE A 3 -8.27 -15.26 2.41
N LEU A 4 -7.10 -15.15 3.04
CA LEU A 4 -6.52 -13.85 3.31
C LEU A 4 -5.80 -13.36 2.06
N ARG A 5 -6.10 -12.12 1.68
CA ARG A 5 -5.45 -11.48 0.56
C ARG A 5 -4.03 -11.11 0.95
N GLN A 6 -3.09 -11.26 0.02
CA GLN A 6 -1.70 -10.88 0.27
C GLN A 6 -1.22 -9.99 -0.85
N ILE A 7 -0.34 -9.07 -0.50
CA ILE A 7 0.31 -8.21 -1.47
C ILE A 7 1.63 -8.86 -1.86
N THR A 8 1.85 -9.05 -3.16
CA THR A 8 3.05 -9.69 -3.65
C THR A 8 4.03 -8.68 -4.24
N GLY A 9 3.60 -7.45 -4.48
CA GLY A 9 4.50 -6.42 -4.98
C GLY A 9 3.96 -5.04 -4.66
N VAL A 10 4.85 -4.08 -4.46
CA VAL A 10 4.47 -2.69 -4.24
C VAL A 10 5.46 -1.80 -4.95
N LYS A 11 4.94 -0.76 -5.60
CA LYS A 11 5.77 0.22 -6.28
C LYS A 11 5.16 1.60 -6.06
N PRO A 12 5.87 2.48 -5.34
CA PRO A 12 5.38 3.85 -5.17
C PRO A 12 5.27 4.56 -6.52
N ASP A 13 4.23 5.37 -6.65
CA ASP A 13 3.97 6.12 -7.86
C ASP A 13 3.79 7.58 -7.48
N THR A 14 3.61 8.44 -8.47
CA THR A 14 3.47 9.88 -8.23
C THR A 14 2.20 10.20 -7.46
N ASN A 15 2.20 11.37 -6.82
CA ASN A 15 1.03 11.90 -6.08
C ASN A 15 0.59 10.98 -4.95
N PHE A 16 1.55 10.34 -4.26
CA PHE A 16 1.27 9.49 -3.09
C PHE A 16 0.36 8.34 -3.43
N ARG A 17 0.57 7.74 -4.58
CA ARG A 17 -0.14 6.53 -4.98
C ARG A 17 0.80 5.34 -4.90
N LEU A 18 0.22 4.17 -4.67
CA LEU A 18 0.96 2.91 -4.65
C LEU A 18 0.37 1.98 -5.69
N ARG A 19 1.22 1.45 -6.53
CA ARG A 19 0.82 0.36 -7.41
C ARG A 19 1.11 -0.92 -6.66
N VAL A 20 0.07 -1.73 -6.44
CA VAL A 20 0.20 -2.96 -5.68
C VAL A 20 -0.19 -4.14 -6.55
N GLU A 21 0.48 -5.26 -6.31
CA GLU A 21 0.17 -6.51 -6.97
C GLU A 21 -0.37 -7.47 -5.92
N PHE A 22 -1.48 -8.11 -6.25
CA PHE A 22 -2.14 -9.04 -5.33
C PHE A 22 -1.76 -10.48 -5.66
N ASP A 23 -2.00 -11.37 -4.72
CA ASP A 23 -1.71 -12.78 -4.88
C ASP A 23 -2.53 -13.45 -5.98
N THR A 24 -3.56 -12.78 -6.46
CA THR A 24 -4.35 -13.24 -7.60
C THR A 24 -3.69 -12.92 -8.94
N GLY A 25 -2.62 -12.12 -8.94
CA GLY A 25 -2.02 -11.60 -10.16
C GLY A 25 -2.62 -10.29 -10.62
N GLU A 26 -3.68 -9.85 -9.98
CA GLU A 26 -4.28 -8.55 -10.31
C GLU A 26 -3.44 -7.41 -9.75
N GLU A 27 -3.52 -6.26 -10.40
CA GLU A 27 -2.84 -5.05 -9.93
C GLU A 27 -3.85 -3.98 -9.61
N GLY A 28 -3.54 -3.19 -8.59
CA GLY A 28 -4.37 -2.07 -8.21
C GLY A 28 -3.56 -0.82 -8.02
N LEU A 29 -4.20 0.32 -8.13
CA LEU A 29 -3.60 1.61 -7.84
C LEU A 29 -4.31 2.19 -6.64
N PHE A 30 -3.56 2.40 -5.56
CA PHE A 30 -4.10 2.90 -4.30
C PHE A 30 -3.64 4.33 -4.08
N ASP A 31 -4.60 5.22 -3.82
CA ASP A 31 -4.30 6.61 -3.50
C ASP A 31 -4.17 6.75 -2.00
N ALA A 32 -2.94 6.96 -1.53
CA ALA A 32 -2.67 7.09 -0.10
C ALA A 32 -2.86 8.52 0.41
N SER A 33 -3.17 9.47 -0.45
CA SER A 33 -3.26 10.86 -0.02
C SER A 33 -4.27 11.10 1.11
N PRO A 34 -5.44 10.41 1.15
CA PRO A 34 -6.34 10.60 2.29
C PRO A 34 -5.73 10.18 3.63
N LEU A 35 -4.73 9.30 3.62
CA LEU A 35 -4.11 8.84 4.87
C LEU A 35 -3.15 9.86 5.46
N LEU A 36 -2.67 10.80 4.65
CA LEU A 36 -1.62 11.72 5.08
C LEU A 36 -2.08 12.66 6.18
N GLY A 37 -3.40 12.81 6.36
CA GLY A 37 -3.95 13.62 7.43
C GLY A 37 -3.95 12.94 8.79
N TYR A 38 -3.70 11.63 8.84
CA TYR A 38 -3.68 10.90 10.11
C TYR A 38 -2.29 10.95 10.71
N PHE A 39 -2.25 11.15 12.02
CA PHE A 39 -0.98 11.29 12.72
C PHE A 39 -0.08 10.08 12.53
N CYS A 40 -0.64 8.88 12.55
CA CYS A 40 0.16 7.66 12.43
C CYS A 40 0.81 7.51 11.05
N TYR A 41 0.33 8.24 10.05
CA TYR A 41 0.92 8.20 8.71
C TYR A 41 1.63 9.50 8.33
N ARG A 42 1.93 10.35 9.30
CA ARG A 42 2.50 11.67 9.01
C ARG A 42 3.82 11.63 8.27
N ARG A 43 4.60 10.57 8.48
CA ARG A 43 5.89 10.46 7.82
C ARG A 43 5.77 10.22 6.33
N LEU A 44 4.63 9.71 5.89
CA LEU A 44 4.42 9.42 4.48
C LEU A 44 4.31 10.67 3.62
N LYS A 45 4.15 11.84 4.25
CA LYS A 45 4.14 13.11 3.52
C LYS A 45 5.48 13.41 2.86
N ASP A 46 6.56 12.84 3.41
CA ASP A 46 7.87 12.98 2.82
C ASP A 46 7.98 11.97 1.68
N VAL A 47 8.14 12.48 0.46
CA VAL A 47 8.16 11.63 -0.73
C VAL A 47 9.27 10.59 -0.64
N ASN A 48 10.44 10.98 -0.14
CA ASN A 48 11.55 10.04 -0.03
C ASN A 48 11.22 8.91 0.94
N TYR A 49 10.52 9.23 2.02
CA TYR A 49 10.09 8.21 2.96
C TYR A 49 8.98 7.33 2.35
N PHE A 50 8.03 7.96 1.70
CA PHE A 50 6.93 7.24 1.06
C PHE A 50 7.47 6.20 0.07
N ASN A 51 8.53 6.57 -0.65
CA ASN A 51 9.11 5.69 -1.66
C ASN A 51 9.86 4.49 -1.07
N GLN A 52 9.95 4.41 0.25
CA GLN A 52 10.58 3.26 0.91
C GLN A 52 9.58 2.16 1.27
N ALA A 53 8.36 2.22 0.75
CA ALA A 53 7.38 1.17 0.94
C ALA A 53 7.95 -0.18 0.48
N ARG A 54 7.69 -1.21 1.26
CA ARG A 54 8.15 -2.56 0.94
C ARG A 54 7.11 -3.58 1.39
N ILE A 55 7.31 -4.81 0.99
CA ILE A 55 6.43 -5.91 1.39
C ILE A 55 7.06 -6.66 2.54
N GLU A 56 6.26 -6.93 3.56
CA GLU A 56 6.67 -7.77 4.66
C GLU A 56 5.48 -8.62 5.05
N ARG A 57 5.62 -9.94 4.89
CA ARG A 57 4.55 -10.90 5.19
C ARG A 57 3.26 -10.59 4.48
N GLY A 58 3.36 -10.19 3.20
CA GLY A 58 2.17 -9.91 2.40
C GLY A 58 1.52 -8.57 2.68
N THR A 59 2.15 -7.71 3.48
CA THR A 59 1.62 -6.42 3.89
C THR A 59 2.58 -5.32 3.43
N VAL A 60 2.04 -4.17 3.04
CA VAL A 60 2.87 -3.03 2.69
C VAL A 60 3.29 -2.33 3.98
N VAL A 61 4.61 -2.15 4.16
CA VAL A 61 5.15 -1.53 5.38
C VAL A 61 6.20 -0.48 5.03
N TRP A 62 6.48 0.38 6.00
CA TRP A 62 7.53 1.40 5.93
C TRP A 62 8.48 1.22 7.12
N PRO A 63 9.67 1.87 7.07
CA PRO A 63 10.70 1.60 8.09
C PRO A 63 10.30 1.84 9.54
N ASN A 64 9.37 2.75 9.83
CA ASN A 64 8.92 3.01 11.20
C ASN A 64 7.62 2.27 11.53
N ASP A 65 7.38 1.14 10.87
CA ASP A 65 6.27 0.23 11.16
C ASP A 65 4.89 0.72 10.76
N GLU A 66 4.80 1.77 9.96
CA GLU A 66 3.51 2.05 9.32
C GLU A 66 3.20 0.88 8.38
N ASP A 67 1.94 0.51 8.34
CA ASP A 67 1.55 -0.60 7.47
C ASP A 67 0.17 -0.36 6.88
N LEU A 68 -0.11 -1.05 5.79
CA LEU A 68 -1.41 -1.02 5.15
C LEU A 68 -1.87 -2.46 4.97
N ALA A 69 -3.02 -2.78 5.56
CA ALA A 69 -3.57 -4.12 5.51
C ALA A 69 -3.92 -4.53 4.08
N PRO A 70 -3.62 -5.77 3.69
CA PRO A 70 -3.95 -6.22 2.33
C PRO A 70 -5.42 -6.11 2.00
N GLU A 71 -6.31 -6.39 2.96
CA GLU A 71 -7.74 -6.31 2.73
C GLU A 71 -8.18 -4.89 2.40
N MET A 72 -7.61 -3.92 3.11
CA MET A 72 -7.93 -2.53 2.86
C MET A 72 -7.46 -2.11 1.47
N LEU A 73 -6.26 -2.54 1.09
CA LEU A 73 -5.73 -2.24 -0.24
C LEU A 73 -6.58 -2.89 -1.33
N TRP A 74 -7.06 -4.11 -1.07
CA TRP A 74 -7.93 -4.79 -2.03
C TRP A 74 -9.22 -4.01 -2.24
N GLU A 75 -9.82 -3.51 -1.15
CA GLU A 75 -11.08 -2.80 -1.23
C GLU A 75 -10.95 -1.40 -1.81
N LYS A 76 -9.86 -0.70 -1.46
CA LYS A 76 -9.74 0.72 -1.78
C LYS A 76 -8.97 1.00 -3.07
N SER A 77 -8.24 0.02 -3.59
CA SER A 77 -7.50 0.22 -4.83
C SER A 77 -8.42 0.19 -6.03
N VAL A 78 -8.07 0.98 -7.04
CA VAL A 78 -8.72 0.87 -8.34
C VAL A 78 -7.97 -0.22 -9.10
N LYS A 79 -8.68 -1.26 -9.51
CA LYS A 79 -8.06 -2.37 -10.24
C LYS A 79 -7.66 -1.90 -11.62
N VAL A 80 -6.38 -2.06 -11.96
CA VAL A 80 -5.86 -1.62 -13.27
C VAL A 80 -5.42 -2.80 -14.11
N ARG A 81 -5.42 -4.01 -13.51
CA ARG A 81 -5.04 -5.18 -14.27
C ARG A 81 -5.52 -6.44 -13.60
#